data_ab2f3747e900e4e43a22312d4bc35d68
#
_entry.id   ab2f3747e900e4e43a22312d4bc35d68
#
_cell.length_a   1.000
_cell.length_b   1.000
_cell.length_c   1.000
_cell.angle_alpha   90.00
_cell.angle_beta   90.00
_cell.angle_gamma   90.00
#
_symmetry.space_group_name_H-M   'P 1'
#
loop_
_entity.id
_entity.type
_entity.pdbx_description
1 polymer ?
#
loop_
_entity_poly.entity_id
_entity_poly.type
_entity_poly.pdbx_seq_one_letter_code
_entity_poly.pdbx_strand_id
1 'polypeptide(L)'
;MILTDRIAHGVAAGDVTVAYRRWMDTRGIKAGSTLRTVAGIVRIDRVDRVDLEQLEASAAGYNSRAELVSTLRGDETVPLWRITLRWIGPDPREELASNAILTAAEIDEISTVLKKLDARHHWAEPTLYRLAEQPGMTAAQLAEGLPIGKEPLKRRIRTLKEHGLTRSLPSGYRLSPRGHAYLDATDPKRQ
;
A
#
# COMPACT_ATOMS: atom_id res chain seq x y z
N MET A 1 -8.22 -6.08 -5.40
CA MET A 1 -8.11 -5.21 -6.60
C MET A 1 -6.92 -4.28 -6.42
N ILE A 2 -6.13 -4.06 -7.47
CA ILE A 2 -5.05 -3.07 -7.49
C ILE A 2 -5.44 -2.02 -8.52
N LEU A 3 -5.40 -0.75 -8.14
CA LEU A 3 -5.48 0.38 -9.06
C LEU A 3 -4.06 0.74 -9.50
N THR A 4 -3.89 1.07 -10.77
CA THR A 4 -2.63 1.66 -11.24
C THR A 4 -2.47 3.06 -10.67
N ASP A 5 -1.24 3.56 -10.56
CA ASP A 5 -0.96 4.88 -10.00
C ASP A 5 -1.73 5.99 -10.75
N ARG A 6 -1.79 5.91 -12.08
CA ARG A 6 -2.58 6.83 -12.92
C ARG A 6 -4.06 6.86 -12.50
N ILE A 7 -4.67 5.69 -12.38
CA ILE A 7 -6.09 5.59 -11.98
C ILE A 7 -6.27 6.06 -10.53
N ALA A 8 -5.37 5.73 -9.62
CA ALA A 8 -5.44 6.16 -8.24
C ALA A 8 -5.39 7.69 -8.11
N HIS A 9 -4.49 8.36 -8.83
CA HIS A 9 -4.43 9.83 -8.86
C HIS A 9 -5.65 10.43 -9.53
N GLY A 10 -6.16 9.84 -10.62
CA GLY A 10 -7.40 10.29 -11.25
C GLY A 10 -8.61 10.19 -10.31
N VAL A 11 -8.69 9.14 -9.47
CA VAL A 11 -9.74 9.03 -8.44
C VAL A 11 -9.58 10.10 -7.37
N ALA A 12 -8.34 10.40 -6.95
CA ALA A 12 -8.08 11.44 -5.96
C ALA A 12 -8.40 12.85 -6.50
N ALA A 13 -8.20 13.10 -7.80
CA ALA A 13 -8.55 14.34 -8.47
C ALA A 13 -10.06 14.47 -8.77
N GLY A 14 -10.82 13.36 -8.71
CA GLY A 14 -12.24 13.33 -9.09
C GLY A 14 -12.49 13.09 -10.58
N ASP A 15 -11.44 12.96 -11.40
CA ASP A 15 -11.52 12.72 -12.84
C ASP A 15 -11.91 11.27 -13.17
N VAL A 16 -11.63 10.35 -12.26
CA VAL A 16 -11.94 8.92 -12.39
C VAL A 16 -12.91 8.51 -11.28
N THR A 17 -14.06 7.99 -11.66
CA THR A 17 -15.10 7.56 -10.72
C THR A 17 -15.45 6.09 -10.85
N VAL A 18 -15.00 5.42 -11.91
CA VAL A 18 -15.27 4.00 -12.13
C VAL A 18 -14.02 3.25 -12.59
N ALA A 19 -13.99 1.97 -12.32
CA ALA A 19 -13.03 1.02 -12.92
C ALA A 19 -13.78 -0.22 -13.42
N TYR A 20 -13.23 -0.87 -14.45
CA TYR A 20 -13.83 -2.07 -15.04
C TYR A 20 -12.90 -3.26 -14.90
N ARG A 21 -13.46 -4.42 -14.62
CA ARG A 21 -12.70 -5.68 -14.48
C ARG A 21 -13.53 -6.86 -14.98
N ARG A 22 -12.85 -7.83 -15.63
CA ARG A 22 -13.42 -9.12 -15.92
C ARG A 22 -13.05 -10.10 -14.81
N TRP A 23 -14.04 -10.58 -14.06
CA TRP A 23 -13.88 -11.55 -12.98
C TRP A 23 -15.03 -12.55 -12.96
N MET A 24 -14.73 -13.80 -12.66
CA MET A 24 -15.76 -14.82 -12.46
C MET A 24 -16.67 -14.48 -11.28
N ASP A 25 -16.11 -13.86 -10.23
CA ASP A 25 -16.85 -13.39 -9.06
C ASP A 25 -16.16 -12.18 -8.38
N THR A 26 -16.87 -11.53 -7.50
CA THR A 26 -16.41 -10.34 -6.76
C THR A 26 -16.19 -10.60 -5.27
N ARG A 27 -15.95 -11.85 -4.84
CA ARG A 27 -15.91 -12.24 -3.42
C ARG A 27 -14.99 -11.39 -2.54
N GLY A 28 -13.91 -10.86 -3.09
CA GLY A 28 -12.99 -9.97 -2.40
C GLY A 28 -13.28 -8.48 -2.55
N ILE A 29 -14.33 -8.11 -3.32
CA ILE A 29 -14.61 -6.72 -3.70
C ILE A 29 -16.09 -6.45 -3.41
N LYS A 30 -16.35 -5.59 -2.43
CA LYS A 30 -17.72 -5.27 -1.97
C LYS A 30 -17.89 -3.77 -1.82
N ALA A 31 -19.12 -3.29 -2.02
CA ALA A 31 -19.50 -1.94 -1.64
C ALA A 31 -19.16 -1.70 -0.16
N GLY A 32 -18.68 -0.50 0.17
CA GLY A 32 -18.18 -0.13 1.50
C GLY A 32 -16.72 -0.51 1.76
N SER A 33 -16.11 -1.41 0.97
CA SER A 33 -14.69 -1.76 1.14
C SER A 33 -13.78 -0.61 0.74
N THR A 34 -12.60 -0.52 1.37
CA THR A 34 -11.59 0.48 1.05
C THR A 34 -10.35 -0.15 0.41
N LEU A 35 -9.71 0.61 -0.47
CA LEU A 35 -8.46 0.30 -1.12
C LEU A 35 -7.42 1.33 -0.72
N ARG A 36 -6.26 0.89 -0.27
CA ARG A 36 -5.09 1.77 -0.07
C ARG A 36 -4.34 1.88 -1.38
N THR A 37 -4.14 3.11 -1.83
CA THR A 37 -3.47 3.44 -3.09
C THR A 37 -2.32 4.41 -2.84
N VAL A 38 -1.53 4.70 -3.87
CA VAL A 38 -0.48 5.73 -3.80
C VAL A 38 -1.03 7.14 -3.61
N ALA A 39 -2.29 7.37 -4.00
CA ALA A 39 -2.97 8.66 -3.87
C ALA A 39 -3.86 8.79 -2.61
N GLY A 40 -3.82 7.79 -1.71
CA GLY A 40 -4.64 7.77 -0.49
C GLY A 40 -5.65 6.61 -0.47
N ILE A 41 -6.71 6.78 0.29
CA ILE A 41 -7.74 5.78 0.50
C ILE A 41 -8.88 5.99 -0.50
N VAL A 42 -9.19 4.94 -1.24
CA VAL A 42 -10.33 4.89 -2.18
C VAL A 42 -11.36 3.93 -1.63
N ARG A 43 -12.61 4.37 -1.53
CA ARG A 43 -13.75 3.54 -1.17
C ARG A 43 -14.45 3.01 -2.43
N ILE A 44 -14.89 1.77 -2.36
CA ILE A 44 -15.78 1.15 -3.33
C ILE A 44 -17.21 1.47 -2.91
N ASP A 45 -17.91 2.28 -3.69
CA ASP A 45 -19.28 2.66 -3.38
C ASP A 45 -20.29 1.64 -3.94
N ARG A 46 -19.96 1.04 -5.10
CA ARG A 46 -20.86 0.10 -5.79
C ARG A 46 -20.07 -0.88 -6.67
N VAL A 47 -20.65 -2.07 -6.87
CA VAL A 47 -20.11 -3.10 -7.77
C VAL A 47 -21.28 -3.69 -8.56
N ASP A 48 -21.31 -3.49 -9.87
CA ASP A 48 -22.38 -3.91 -10.77
C ASP A 48 -21.83 -4.77 -11.89
N ARG A 49 -22.60 -5.78 -12.29
CA ARG A 49 -22.38 -6.46 -13.56
C ARG A 49 -22.90 -5.58 -14.70
N VAL A 50 -22.12 -5.43 -15.76
CA VAL A 50 -22.44 -4.57 -16.90
C VAL A 50 -22.06 -5.27 -18.21
N ASP A 51 -22.62 -4.74 -19.30
CA ASP A 51 -22.24 -5.14 -20.65
C ASP A 51 -21.26 -4.14 -21.27
N LEU A 52 -20.62 -4.51 -22.39
CA LEU A 52 -19.63 -3.64 -23.05
C LEU A 52 -20.25 -2.30 -23.49
N GLU A 53 -21.54 -2.28 -23.83
CA GLU A 53 -22.28 -1.07 -24.25
C GLU A 53 -22.36 -0.03 -23.12
N GLN A 54 -22.28 -0.45 -21.87
CA GLN A 54 -22.39 0.39 -20.67
C GLN A 54 -21.05 0.94 -20.17
N LEU A 55 -19.98 0.80 -20.98
CA LEU A 55 -18.67 1.34 -20.64
C LEU A 55 -18.65 2.87 -20.77
N GLU A 56 -18.25 3.53 -19.71
CA GLU A 56 -18.07 4.98 -19.58
C GLU A 56 -16.57 5.30 -19.59
N ALA A 57 -15.99 5.51 -20.78
CA ALA A 57 -14.55 5.64 -20.95
C ALA A 57 -13.96 6.81 -20.16
N SER A 58 -14.58 8.00 -20.26
CA SER A 58 -14.07 9.20 -19.58
C SER A 58 -14.13 9.04 -18.06
N ALA A 59 -15.23 8.51 -17.52
CA ALA A 59 -15.37 8.23 -16.09
C ALA A 59 -14.35 7.19 -15.57
N ALA A 60 -13.79 6.37 -16.45
CA ALA A 60 -12.73 5.42 -16.17
C ALA A 60 -11.31 5.99 -16.44
N GLY A 61 -11.19 7.25 -16.86
CA GLY A 61 -9.94 7.92 -17.16
C GLY A 61 -9.31 7.52 -18.49
N TYR A 62 -10.12 7.21 -19.49
CA TYR A 62 -9.68 6.88 -20.86
C TYR A 62 -10.31 7.84 -21.88
N ASN A 63 -9.57 8.11 -22.96
CA ASN A 63 -10.02 9.04 -24.00
C ASN A 63 -11.08 8.43 -24.93
N SER A 64 -11.12 7.10 -25.03
CA SER A 64 -12.09 6.40 -25.86
C SER A 64 -12.49 5.05 -25.27
N ARG A 65 -13.64 4.55 -25.73
CA ARG A 65 -14.11 3.22 -25.39
C ARG A 65 -13.16 2.13 -25.91
N ALA A 66 -12.60 2.31 -27.11
CA ALA A 66 -11.65 1.36 -27.69
C ALA A 66 -10.38 1.27 -26.82
N GLU A 67 -9.87 2.40 -26.33
CA GLU A 67 -8.75 2.42 -25.38
C GLU A 67 -9.09 1.67 -24.10
N LEU A 68 -10.24 1.95 -23.49
CA LEU A 68 -10.69 1.26 -22.28
C LEU A 68 -10.79 -0.25 -22.51
N VAL A 69 -11.43 -0.68 -23.60
CA VAL A 69 -11.62 -2.11 -23.94
C VAL A 69 -10.26 -2.80 -24.08
N SER A 70 -9.27 -2.19 -24.72
CA SER A 70 -7.93 -2.76 -24.88
C SER A 70 -7.18 -3.03 -23.57
N THR A 71 -7.60 -2.39 -22.47
CA THR A 71 -7.02 -2.59 -21.13
C THR A 71 -7.71 -3.70 -20.33
N LEU A 72 -8.88 -4.16 -20.78
CA LEU A 72 -9.61 -5.21 -20.10
C LEU A 72 -8.86 -6.54 -20.25
N ARG A 73 -8.45 -7.12 -19.15
CA ARG A 73 -7.79 -8.42 -19.10
C ARG A 73 -8.81 -9.53 -18.85
N GLY A 74 -8.59 -10.68 -19.43
CA GLY A 74 -9.45 -11.86 -19.28
C GLY A 74 -10.26 -12.14 -20.54
N ASP A 75 -10.82 -13.33 -20.60
CA ASP A 75 -11.66 -13.79 -21.69
C ASP A 75 -12.98 -13.00 -21.78
N GLU A 76 -13.51 -12.82 -22.98
CA GLU A 76 -14.76 -12.07 -23.20
C GLU A 76 -15.99 -12.75 -22.58
N THR A 77 -15.93 -14.05 -22.37
CA THR A 77 -16.99 -14.83 -21.69
C THR A 77 -17.05 -14.58 -20.19
N VAL A 78 -15.97 -14.02 -19.60
CA VAL A 78 -15.92 -13.70 -18.18
C VAL A 78 -16.73 -12.44 -17.89
N PRO A 79 -17.61 -12.45 -16.87
CA PRO A 79 -18.44 -11.31 -16.51
C PRO A 79 -17.64 -10.02 -16.34
N LEU A 80 -18.17 -8.94 -16.93
CA LEU A 80 -17.62 -7.60 -16.79
C LEU A 80 -18.28 -6.88 -15.62
N TRP A 81 -17.45 -6.28 -14.75
CA TRP A 81 -17.89 -5.58 -13.56
C TRP A 81 -17.48 -4.11 -13.62
N ARG A 82 -18.43 -3.22 -13.31
CA ARG A 82 -18.21 -1.81 -13.03
C ARG A 82 -18.05 -1.63 -11.53
N ILE A 83 -16.94 -1.03 -11.11
CA ILE A 83 -16.62 -0.71 -9.73
C ILE A 83 -16.66 0.81 -9.59
N THR A 84 -17.64 1.34 -8.87
CA THR A 84 -17.74 2.77 -8.57
C THR A 84 -16.79 3.10 -7.42
N LEU A 85 -15.95 4.09 -7.64
CA LEU A 85 -14.83 4.47 -6.77
C LEU A 85 -15.00 5.89 -6.27
N ARG A 86 -14.62 6.12 -5.01
CA ARG A 86 -14.55 7.45 -4.43
C ARG A 86 -13.31 7.59 -3.54
N TRP A 87 -12.56 8.65 -3.74
CA TRP A 87 -11.50 9.01 -2.81
C TRP A 87 -12.10 9.53 -1.50
N ILE A 88 -11.59 9.10 -0.36
CA ILE A 88 -12.10 9.46 0.97
C ILE A 88 -11.06 10.12 1.88
N GLY A 89 -9.85 10.31 1.37
CA GLY A 89 -8.80 11.02 2.09
C GLY A 89 -7.41 10.45 1.87
N PRO A 90 -6.38 11.13 2.38
CA PRO A 90 -5.01 10.61 2.39
C PRO A 90 -4.91 9.32 3.22
N ASP A 91 -3.87 8.54 2.99
CA ASP A 91 -3.59 7.38 3.84
C ASP A 91 -3.03 7.85 5.21
N PRO A 92 -3.72 7.62 6.33
CA PRO A 92 -3.26 8.06 7.65
C PRO A 92 -1.86 7.54 8.02
N ARG A 93 -1.43 6.44 7.40
CA ARG A 93 -0.08 5.90 7.62
C ARG A 93 1.01 6.79 7.03
N GLU A 94 0.71 7.55 5.98
CA GLU A 94 1.68 8.51 5.41
C GLU A 94 1.88 9.72 6.33
N GLU A 95 0.82 10.19 6.98
CA GLU A 95 0.90 11.22 8.02
C GLU A 95 1.73 10.71 9.21
N LEU A 96 1.37 9.52 9.74
CA LEU A 96 2.12 8.88 10.82
C LEU A 96 3.59 8.67 10.45
N ALA A 97 3.87 8.16 9.24
CA ALA A 97 5.23 7.91 8.76
C ALA A 97 6.05 9.18 8.56
N SER A 98 5.38 10.31 8.34
CA SER A 98 6.02 11.63 8.18
C SER A 98 6.36 12.30 9.50
N ASN A 99 5.79 11.85 10.63
CA ASN A 99 6.08 12.40 11.95
C ASN A 99 7.54 12.08 12.36
N ALA A 100 8.41 13.08 12.26
CA ALA A 100 9.83 12.99 12.64
C ALA A 100 10.11 13.48 14.07
N ILE A 101 9.10 13.92 14.80
CA ILE A 101 9.24 14.40 16.18
C ILE A 101 8.47 13.43 17.07
N LEU A 102 9.20 12.63 17.86
CA LEU A 102 8.61 11.61 18.71
C LEU A 102 8.64 12.06 20.17
N THR A 103 7.54 11.88 20.85
CA THR A 103 7.48 11.97 22.32
C THR A 103 8.09 10.71 22.97
N ALA A 104 8.49 10.81 24.22
CA ALA A 104 8.99 9.66 24.98
C ALA A 104 7.95 8.49 24.99
N ALA A 105 6.67 8.80 25.13
CA ALA A 105 5.60 7.80 25.11
C ALA A 105 5.51 7.08 23.76
N GLU A 106 5.68 7.78 22.63
CA GLU A 106 5.68 7.15 21.30
C GLU A 106 6.92 6.27 21.08
N ILE A 107 8.09 6.68 21.60
CA ILE A 107 9.32 5.88 21.58
C ILE A 107 9.11 4.57 22.36
N ASP A 108 8.53 4.65 23.55
CA ASP A 108 8.23 3.47 24.38
C ASP A 108 7.20 2.53 23.72
N GLU A 109 6.17 3.11 23.07
CA GLU A 109 5.19 2.34 22.31
C GLU A 109 5.85 1.59 21.15
N ILE A 110 6.64 2.28 20.33
CA ILE A 110 7.37 1.66 19.21
C ILE A 110 8.31 0.57 19.72
N SER A 111 9.05 0.83 20.80
CA SER A 111 9.96 -0.14 21.42
C SER A 111 9.21 -1.41 21.87
N THR A 112 8.03 -1.21 22.47
CA THR A 112 7.16 -2.31 22.90
C THR A 112 6.67 -3.15 21.70
N VAL A 113 6.29 -2.49 20.62
CA VAL A 113 5.87 -3.15 19.36
C VAL A 113 7.04 -3.95 18.78
N LEU A 114 8.22 -3.35 18.63
CA LEU A 114 9.38 -4.03 18.07
C LEU A 114 9.80 -5.23 18.91
N LYS A 115 9.83 -5.11 20.24
CA LYS A 115 10.07 -6.26 21.15
C LYS A 115 9.08 -7.40 20.93
N LYS A 116 7.80 -7.11 20.75
CA LYS A 116 6.77 -8.12 20.44
C LYS A 116 6.98 -8.78 19.07
N LEU A 117 7.37 -7.99 18.06
CA LEU A 117 7.64 -8.50 16.71
C LEU A 117 8.89 -9.40 16.68
N ASP A 118 9.88 -9.09 17.49
CA ASP A 118 11.15 -9.79 17.59
C ASP A 118 11.16 -10.95 18.58
N ALA A 119 10.09 -11.11 19.38
CA ALA A 119 10.03 -12.13 20.45
C ALA A 119 10.26 -13.56 19.96
N ARG A 120 9.86 -13.90 18.74
CA ARG A 120 10.04 -15.25 18.17
C ARG A 120 11.24 -15.36 17.25
N HIS A 121 11.49 -14.31 16.49
CA HIS A 121 12.59 -14.23 15.52
C HIS A 121 13.02 -12.78 15.45
N HIS A 122 14.28 -12.51 15.70
CA HIS A 122 14.86 -11.17 15.66
C HIS A 122 15.00 -10.70 14.19
N TRP A 123 14.02 -9.95 13.71
CA TRP A 123 13.93 -9.50 12.33
C TRP A 123 13.54 -8.02 12.17
N ALA A 124 12.72 -7.48 13.08
CA ALA A 124 12.11 -6.16 12.91
C ALA A 124 13.15 -5.06 13.12
N GLU A 125 13.83 -5.07 14.23
CA GLU A 125 14.89 -4.11 14.54
C GLU A 125 16.04 -4.19 13.54
N PRO A 126 16.62 -5.36 13.19
CA PRO A 126 17.64 -5.46 12.14
C PRO A 126 17.17 -4.96 10.78
N THR A 127 15.87 -5.12 10.45
CA THR A 127 15.32 -4.56 9.21
C THR A 127 15.37 -3.04 9.21
N LEU A 128 15.03 -2.39 10.33
CA LEU A 128 15.09 -0.91 10.42
C LEU A 128 16.53 -0.41 10.25
N TYR A 129 17.51 -1.02 10.93
CA TYR A 129 18.91 -0.63 10.79
C TYR A 129 19.42 -0.80 9.37
N ARG A 130 19.16 -1.93 8.72
CA ARG A 130 19.54 -2.15 7.32
C ARG A 130 18.94 -1.13 6.37
N LEU A 131 17.68 -0.76 6.56
CA LEU A 131 17.02 0.27 5.74
C LEU A 131 17.52 1.68 6.03
N ALA A 132 18.05 1.93 7.23
CA ALA A 132 18.72 3.19 7.56
C ALA A 132 20.08 3.32 6.86
N GLU A 133 20.82 2.21 6.80
CA GLU A 133 22.14 2.16 6.14
C GLU A 133 22.02 2.14 4.63
N GLN A 134 21.08 1.35 4.08
CA GLN A 134 20.90 1.14 2.66
C GLN A 134 19.42 1.24 2.26
N PRO A 135 18.92 2.44 1.95
CA PRO A 135 17.58 2.62 1.39
C PRO A 135 17.42 1.91 0.04
N GLY A 136 16.23 1.38 -0.23
CA GLY A 136 15.92 0.71 -1.49
C GLY A 136 16.10 -0.81 -1.47
N MET A 137 16.56 -1.42 -0.37
CA MET A 137 16.67 -2.87 -0.28
C MET A 137 15.34 -3.56 -0.52
N THR A 138 15.37 -4.59 -1.35
CA THR A 138 14.23 -5.48 -1.61
C THR A 138 13.99 -6.45 -0.44
N ALA A 139 12.83 -7.09 -0.37
CA ALA A 139 12.57 -8.12 0.64
C ALA A 139 13.54 -9.32 0.54
N ALA A 140 14.07 -9.60 -0.65
CA ALA A 140 15.07 -10.65 -0.83
C ALA A 140 16.39 -10.27 -0.15
N GLN A 141 16.92 -9.09 -0.46
CA GLN A 141 18.16 -8.56 0.14
C GLN A 141 18.04 -8.40 1.67
N LEU A 142 16.90 -7.90 2.15
CA LEU A 142 16.66 -7.78 3.60
C LEU A 142 16.59 -9.13 4.31
N ALA A 143 16.11 -10.19 3.65
CA ALA A 143 16.02 -11.53 4.22
C ALA A 143 17.39 -12.22 4.34
N GLU A 144 18.40 -11.76 3.60
CA GLU A 144 19.75 -12.30 3.68
C GLU A 144 20.31 -12.08 5.10
N GLY A 145 20.65 -13.19 5.79
CA GLY A 145 21.15 -13.16 7.17
C GLY A 145 20.09 -12.91 8.26
N LEU A 146 18.79 -12.81 7.91
CA LEU A 146 17.71 -12.83 8.90
C LEU A 146 17.18 -14.27 9.10
N PRO A 147 16.66 -14.58 10.30
CA PRO A 147 16.10 -15.91 10.60
C PRO A 147 14.72 -16.15 9.96
N ILE A 148 14.38 -15.37 8.95
CA ILE A 148 13.10 -15.44 8.20
C ILE A 148 13.35 -15.28 6.71
N GLY A 149 12.61 -16.06 5.89
CA GLY A 149 12.73 -15.98 4.44
C GLY A 149 11.99 -14.77 3.83
N LYS A 150 12.23 -14.54 2.54
CA LYS A 150 11.68 -13.42 1.73
C LYS A 150 10.15 -13.27 1.85
N GLU A 151 9.38 -14.34 1.64
CA GLU A 151 7.92 -14.22 1.60
C GLU A 151 7.29 -13.93 2.98
N PRO A 152 7.71 -14.57 4.09
CA PRO A 152 7.34 -14.15 5.42
C PRO A 152 7.75 -12.70 5.74
N LEU A 153 8.98 -12.29 5.39
CA LEU A 153 9.47 -10.92 5.62
C LEU A 153 8.61 -9.89 4.88
N LYS A 154 8.31 -10.12 3.61
CA LYS A 154 7.45 -9.24 2.80
C LYS A 154 6.09 -8.99 3.45
N ARG A 155 5.50 -10.02 4.08
CA ARG A 155 4.24 -9.87 4.83
C ARG A 155 4.44 -9.08 6.12
N ARG A 156 5.52 -9.34 6.86
CA ARG A 156 5.82 -8.71 8.15
C ARG A 156 6.24 -7.25 8.04
N ILE A 157 6.91 -6.83 6.96
CA ILE A 157 7.23 -5.41 6.70
C ILE A 157 5.95 -4.55 6.63
N ARG A 158 4.81 -5.13 6.25
CA ARG A 158 3.52 -4.41 6.32
C ARG A 158 3.20 -3.93 7.73
N THR A 159 3.55 -4.72 8.77
CA THR A 159 3.35 -4.31 10.16
C THR A 159 4.23 -3.11 10.51
N LEU A 160 5.50 -3.08 10.08
CA LEU A 160 6.35 -1.90 10.27
C LEU A 160 5.76 -0.66 9.58
N LYS A 161 5.14 -0.82 8.40
CA LYS A 161 4.41 0.26 7.71
C LYS A 161 3.16 0.71 8.46
N GLU A 162 2.40 -0.21 9.08
CA GLU A 162 1.23 0.16 9.88
C GLU A 162 1.62 1.02 11.09
N HIS A 163 2.83 0.84 11.62
CA HIS A 163 3.40 1.68 12.68
C HIS A 163 4.16 2.92 12.15
N GLY A 164 4.09 3.19 10.86
CA GLY A 164 4.72 4.34 10.23
C GLY A 164 6.25 4.29 10.14
N LEU A 165 6.91 3.14 10.40
CA LEU A 165 8.37 3.05 10.50
C LEU A 165 9.08 2.88 9.15
N THR A 166 8.38 2.35 8.14
CA THR A 166 8.94 2.11 6.80
C THR A 166 8.01 2.57 5.71
N ARG A 167 8.55 2.84 4.52
CA ARG A 167 7.82 3.13 3.28
C ARG A 167 8.20 2.17 2.18
N SER A 168 7.25 1.84 1.29
CA SER A 168 7.55 1.13 0.04
C SER A 168 8.06 2.11 -1.00
N LEU A 169 8.99 1.64 -1.83
CA LEU A 169 9.40 2.27 -3.07
C LEU A 169 8.83 1.46 -4.26
N PRO A 170 8.92 1.95 -5.50
CA PRO A 170 8.62 1.14 -6.69
C PRO A 170 9.41 -0.17 -6.70
N SER A 171 10.65 -0.16 -6.21
CA SER A 171 11.45 -1.34 -5.90
C SER A 171 12.04 -1.21 -4.50
N GLY A 172 11.72 -2.18 -3.62
CA GLY A 172 12.24 -2.25 -2.26
C GLY A 172 11.52 -1.34 -1.24
N TYR A 173 12.24 -1.06 -0.17
CA TYR A 173 11.74 -0.33 0.99
C TYR A 173 12.75 0.71 1.45
N ARG A 174 12.27 1.69 2.19
CA ARG A 174 13.11 2.64 2.93
C ARG A 174 12.56 2.88 4.32
N LEU A 175 13.41 3.36 5.19
CA LEU A 175 12.98 3.89 6.47
C LEU A 175 12.13 5.17 6.24
N SER A 176 11.15 5.39 7.08
CA SER A 176 10.36 6.63 7.10
C SER A 176 11.03 7.69 7.96
N PRO A 177 10.63 8.98 7.90
CA PRO A 177 11.04 9.99 8.86
C PRO A 177 10.79 9.55 10.31
N ARG A 178 9.63 8.94 10.62
CA ARG A 178 9.32 8.38 11.94
C ARG A 178 10.29 7.27 12.34
N GLY A 179 10.63 6.39 11.40
CA GLY A 179 11.59 5.30 11.64
C GLY A 179 13.01 5.83 11.91
N HIS A 180 13.45 6.86 11.19
CA HIS A 180 14.73 7.54 11.47
C HIS A 180 14.71 8.17 12.87
N ALA A 181 13.69 8.97 13.18
CA ALA A 181 13.55 9.63 14.50
C ALA A 181 13.59 8.60 15.65
N TYR A 182 12.96 7.43 15.47
CA TYR A 182 13.00 6.37 16.46
C TYR A 182 14.42 5.80 16.65
N LEU A 183 15.12 5.46 15.58
CA LEU A 183 16.49 4.95 15.67
C LEU A 183 17.45 5.99 16.28
N ASP A 184 17.33 7.25 15.88
CA ASP A 184 18.18 8.32 16.39
C ASP A 184 17.92 8.58 17.88
N ALA A 185 16.68 8.39 18.36
CA ALA A 185 16.35 8.53 19.78
C ALA A 185 16.80 7.34 20.64
N THR A 186 16.93 6.13 20.06
CA THR A 186 17.20 4.90 20.82
C THR A 186 18.60 4.34 20.66
N ASP A 187 19.35 4.77 19.64
CA ASP A 187 20.72 4.36 19.40
C ASP A 187 21.72 5.47 19.73
N PRO A 188 22.47 5.34 20.85
CA PRO A 188 23.48 6.36 21.23
C PRO A 188 24.57 6.59 20.17
N LYS A 189 24.80 5.65 19.27
CA LYS A 189 25.83 5.78 18.21
C LYS A 189 25.35 6.63 17.02
N ARG A 190 24.09 6.99 16.98
CA ARG A 190 23.47 7.81 15.92
C ARG A 190 23.23 9.25 16.36
N GLN A 191 23.44 9.53 17.65
CA GLN A 191 23.46 10.88 18.23
C GLN A 191 24.85 11.49 18.08
#